data_02cf293fb426c1e734963f59a3e4e8a8
#
_entry.id   02cf293fb426c1e734963f59a3e4e8a8
#
_cell.length_a   1.000
_cell.length_b   1.000
_cell.length_c   1.000
_cell.angle_alpha   90.00
_cell.angle_beta   90.00
_cell.angle_gamma   90.00
#
_symmetry.space_group_name_H-M   'P 1'
#
loop_
_entity.id
_entity.type
_entity.pdbx_description
1 polymer ?
#
loop_
_entity_poly.entity_id
_entity_poly.type
_entity_poly.pdbx_seq_one_letter_code
_entity_poly.pdbx_strand_id
1 'polypeptide(L)'
;MDIRIGHGYDVHALAEGLRLVLCGVEIEHSKGCVAHSDGDVAIHAICDAMLGALALGDIGKLFPDTDQQYKGIDSTVLLKHVIELVKSNGYSISNIDCTIAMQRPKLRPHIDTMRARLSEVVGIAVDRISVKATTTEHLGFEGREEGVSTTAVVLLMKA
;
A
#
# COMPACT_ATOMS: atom_id res chain seq x y z
N MET A 1 -19.85 -17.37 -10.93
CA MET A 1 -19.02 -16.15 -10.77
C MET A 1 -17.90 -16.48 -9.79
N ASP A 2 -16.64 -16.34 -10.20
CA ASP A 2 -15.49 -16.59 -9.30
C ASP A 2 -14.91 -15.23 -8.92
N ILE A 3 -15.14 -14.83 -7.66
CA ILE A 3 -14.63 -13.60 -7.06
C ILE A 3 -13.81 -13.94 -5.83
N ARG A 4 -12.77 -13.17 -5.58
CA ARG A 4 -11.89 -13.35 -4.43
C ARG A 4 -11.64 -12.04 -3.71
N ILE A 5 -11.69 -12.09 -2.40
CA ILE A 5 -11.39 -10.97 -1.52
C ILE A 5 -10.04 -11.22 -0.87
N GLY A 6 -9.19 -10.20 -0.85
CA GLY A 6 -7.96 -10.20 -0.08
C GLY A 6 -7.93 -9.02 0.87
N HIS A 7 -7.31 -9.23 2.02
CA HIS A 7 -7.05 -8.20 3.02
C HIS A 7 -5.55 -8.12 3.28
N GLY A 8 -5.03 -6.90 3.32
CA GLY A 8 -3.63 -6.63 3.65
C GLY A 8 -3.54 -5.67 4.82
N TYR A 9 -2.51 -5.85 5.63
CA TYR A 9 -2.16 -4.95 6.72
C TYR A 9 -0.65 -4.77 6.73
N ASP A 10 -0.21 -3.52 6.86
CA ASP A 10 1.22 -3.23 7.03
C ASP A 10 1.42 -2.06 7.98
N VAL A 11 2.55 -2.03 8.64
CA VAL A 11 2.93 -1.00 9.61
C VAL A 11 4.42 -0.71 9.49
N HIS A 12 4.77 0.58 9.52
CA HIS A 12 6.16 1.00 9.56
C HIS A 12 6.37 2.02 10.67
N ALA A 13 7.53 1.95 11.31
CA ALA A 13 7.98 3.00 12.22
C ALA A 13 8.28 4.27 11.41
N LEU A 14 8.09 5.42 12.04
CA LEU A 14 8.47 6.73 11.51
C LEU A 14 9.75 7.21 12.15
N ALA A 15 10.62 7.83 11.36
CA ALA A 15 11.86 8.45 11.83
C ALA A 15 12.10 9.77 11.10
N GLU A 16 12.75 10.70 11.82
CA GLU A 16 13.16 11.99 11.28
C GLU A 16 14.14 11.84 10.10
N GLY A 17 14.02 12.74 9.13
CA GLY A 17 14.96 12.83 8.01
C GLY A 17 14.76 11.81 6.91
N LEU A 18 13.72 10.97 6.97
CA LEU A 18 13.38 10.04 5.93
C LEU A 18 12.25 10.59 5.04
N ARG A 19 12.24 10.17 3.78
CA ARG A 19 11.16 10.50 2.85
C ARG A 19 9.88 9.77 3.26
N LEU A 20 8.77 10.47 3.16
CA LEU A 20 7.44 9.88 3.34
C LEU A 20 6.82 9.63 1.97
N VAL A 21 6.61 8.37 1.63
CA VAL A 21 5.98 7.95 0.37
C VAL A 21 4.75 7.10 0.71
N LEU A 22 3.59 7.48 0.22
CA LEU A 22 2.33 6.77 0.43
C LEU A 22 1.55 6.69 -0.89
N CYS A 23 1.10 5.49 -1.27
CA CYS A 23 0.41 5.25 -2.55
C CYS A 23 1.20 5.74 -3.77
N GLY A 24 2.54 5.63 -3.73
CA GLY A 24 3.42 6.08 -4.80
C GLY A 24 3.56 7.60 -4.90
N VAL A 25 3.17 8.34 -3.87
CA VAL A 25 3.24 9.81 -3.82
C VAL A 25 4.15 10.23 -2.68
N GLU A 26 5.15 11.05 -2.99
CA GLU A 26 5.99 11.68 -1.96
C GLU A 26 5.24 12.81 -1.28
N ILE A 27 5.22 12.79 0.04
CA ILE A 27 4.52 13.77 0.87
C ILE A 27 5.55 14.53 1.70
N GLU A 28 5.47 15.85 1.67
CA GLU A 28 6.34 16.70 2.48
C GLU A 28 6.01 16.51 3.96
N HIS A 29 6.99 16.03 4.72
CA HIS A 29 6.90 15.86 6.16
C HIS A 29 8.29 15.69 6.77
N SER A 30 8.42 15.96 8.06
CA SER A 30 9.70 15.82 8.78
C SER A 30 10.11 14.36 9.00
N LYS A 31 9.15 13.44 9.01
CA LYS A 31 9.38 12.01 9.22
C LYS A 31 8.97 11.19 7.99
N GLY A 32 9.65 10.10 7.79
CA GLY A 32 9.29 9.09 6.79
C GLY A 32 9.37 7.69 7.38
N CYS A 33 8.93 6.70 6.61
CA CYS A 33 8.88 5.32 7.06
C CYS A 33 10.25 4.66 7.08
N VAL A 34 10.55 3.95 8.15
CA VAL A 34 11.74 3.09 8.27
C VAL A 34 11.43 1.76 7.58
N ALA A 35 12.11 1.47 6.48
CA ALA A 35 11.90 0.25 5.71
C ALA A 35 13.12 -0.08 4.87
N HIS A 36 13.18 -1.32 4.37
CA HIS A 36 14.19 -1.76 3.40
C HIS A 36 13.94 -1.15 2.01
N SER A 37 12.65 -1.01 1.61
CA SER A 37 12.21 -0.35 0.38
C SER A 37 12.08 1.17 0.57
N ASP A 38 11.26 1.84 -0.24
CA ASP A 38 10.90 3.25 -0.06
C ASP A 38 9.95 3.50 1.13
N GLY A 39 9.47 2.42 1.78
CA GLY A 39 8.62 2.50 2.96
C GLY A 39 7.16 2.80 2.67
N ASP A 40 6.68 2.61 1.44
CA ASP A 40 5.27 2.83 1.09
C ASP A 40 4.37 1.76 1.71
N VAL A 41 3.97 2.01 2.95
CA VAL A 41 3.15 1.10 3.75
C VAL A 41 1.79 0.83 3.11
N ALA A 42 1.25 1.79 2.36
CA ALA A 42 -0.05 1.64 1.70
C ALA A 42 0.06 0.67 0.51
N ILE A 43 1.06 0.81 -0.34
CA ILE A 43 1.29 -0.12 -1.44
C ILE A 43 1.60 -1.52 -0.91
N HIS A 44 2.36 -1.65 0.17
CA HIS A 44 2.65 -2.95 0.77
C HIS A 44 1.37 -3.67 1.22
N ALA A 45 0.46 -2.95 1.88
CA ALA A 45 -0.83 -3.52 2.28
C ALA A 45 -1.69 -3.93 1.06
N ILE A 46 -1.68 -3.13 0.01
CA ILE A 46 -2.41 -3.44 -1.24
C ILE A 46 -1.82 -4.70 -1.90
N CYS A 47 -0.50 -4.82 -1.97
CA CYS A 47 0.16 -6.01 -2.49
C CYS A 47 -0.21 -7.26 -1.70
N ASP A 48 -0.17 -7.19 -0.38
CA ASP A 48 -0.55 -8.32 0.48
C ASP A 48 -2.01 -8.70 0.31
N ALA A 49 -2.90 -7.72 0.12
CA ALA A 49 -4.30 -7.99 -0.17
C ALA A 49 -4.47 -8.76 -1.48
N MET A 50 -3.76 -8.38 -2.53
CA MET A 50 -3.81 -9.08 -3.82
C MET A 50 -3.28 -10.51 -3.71
N LEU A 51 -2.13 -10.68 -3.06
CA LEU A 51 -1.51 -12.00 -2.85
C LEU A 51 -2.38 -12.89 -1.98
N GLY A 52 -2.97 -12.33 -0.91
CA GLY A 52 -3.89 -13.05 -0.03
C GLY A 52 -5.15 -13.53 -0.76
N ALA A 53 -5.73 -12.70 -1.64
CA ALA A 53 -6.87 -13.09 -2.46
C ALA A 53 -6.57 -14.32 -3.34
N LEU A 54 -5.32 -14.49 -3.76
CA LEU A 54 -4.87 -15.62 -4.58
C LEU A 54 -4.27 -16.76 -3.76
N ALA A 55 -4.23 -16.63 -2.43
CA ALA A 55 -3.58 -17.60 -1.53
C ALA A 55 -2.09 -17.83 -1.86
N LEU A 56 -1.39 -16.77 -2.29
CA LEU A 56 0.03 -16.80 -2.65
C LEU A 56 0.98 -16.35 -1.53
N GLY A 57 0.44 -16.07 -0.34
CA GLY A 57 1.22 -15.58 0.79
C GLY A 57 1.27 -14.05 0.83
N ASP A 58 2.44 -13.51 1.05
CA ASP A 58 2.68 -12.08 1.25
C ASP A 58 3.91 -11.57 0.47
N ILE A 59 4.13 -10.26 0.51
CA ILE A 59 5.27 -9.64 -0.17
C ILE A 59 6.62 -10.05 0.43
N GLY A 60 6.68 -10.37 1.71
CA GLY A 60 7.90 -10.83 2.36
C GLY A 60 8.42 -12.16 1.79
N LYS A 61 7.51 -13.00 1.32
CA LYS A 61 7.85 -14.25 0.63
C LYS A 61 8.42 -14.00 -0.77
N LEU A 62 7.85 -13.03 -1.51
CA LEU A 62 8.25 -12.72 -2.88
C LEU A 62 9.45 -11.77 -2.95
N PHE A 63 9.51 -10.82 -2.04
CA PHE A 63 10.52 -9.74 -2.00
C PHE A 63 11.15 -9.68 -0.60
N PRO A 64 12.01 -10.64 -0.23
CA PRO A 64 12.62 -10.65 1.10
C PRO A 64 13.39 -9.35 1.37
N ASP A 65 13.21 -8.78 2.56
CA ASP A 65 13.91 -7.59 3.01
C ASP A 65 15.41 -7.82 3.24
N THR A 66 15.84 -9.09 3.27
CA THR A 66 17.23 -9.50 3.29
C THR A 66 17.93 -9.43 1.93
N ASP A 67 17.17 -9.29 0.84
CA ASP A 67 17.70 -9.25 -0.51
C ASP A 67 18.11 -7.82 -0.90
N GLN A 68 19.39 -7.60 -1.14
CA GLN A 68 19.96 -6.30 -1.47
C GLN A 68 19.40 -5.69 -2.75
N GLN A 69 18.89 -6.50 -3.68
CA GLN A 69 18.31 -6.00 -4.92
C GLN A 69 17.06 -5.14 -4.69
N TYR A 70 16.37 -5.33 -3.55
CA TYR A 70 15.16 -4.60 -3.20
C TYR A 70 15.42 -3.40 -2.26
N LYS A 71 16.69 -3.15 -1.92
CA LYS A 71 17.04 -2.03 -1.04
C LYS A 71 16.69 -0.70 -1.70
N GLY A 72 15.84 0.09 -1.03
CA GLY A 72 15.41 1.39 -1.53
C GLY A 72 14.48 1.33 -2.75
N ILE A 73 13.97 0.15 -3.10
CA ILE A 73 13.12 -0.03 -4.28
C ILE A 73 11.85 0.80 -4.18
N ASP A 74 11.44 1.38 -5.30
CA ASP A 74 10.13 2.01 -5.46
C ASP A 74 9.04 0.94 -5.37
N SER A 75 8.14 1.07 -4.38
CA SER A 75 7.10 0.07 -4.15
C SER A 75 6.08 -0.03 -5.29
N THR A 76 6.00 0.96 -6.18
CA THR A 76 5.17 0.84 -7.40
C THR A 76 5.71 -0.25 -8.33
N VAL A 77 7.03 -0.53 -8.30
CA VAL A 77 7.63 -1.63 -9.04
C VAL A 77 7.18 -2.97 -8.45
N LEU A 78 7.15 -3.09 -7.12
CA LEU A 78 6.62 -4.28 -6.43
C LEU A 78 5.14 -4.49 -6.78
N LEU A 79 4.37 -3.41 -6.76
CA LEU A 79 2.94 -3.45 -7.09
C LEU A 79 2.71 -3.94 -8.53
N LYS A 80 3.47 -3.44 -9.49
CA LYS A 80 3.40 -3.90 -10.89
C LYS A 80 3.67 -5.39 -11.01
N HIS A 81 4.66 -5.89 -10.28
CA HIS A 81 4.99 -7.32 -10.27
C HIS A 81 3.81 -8.15 -9.72
N VAL A 82 3.21 -7.70 -8.62
CA VAL A 82 2.05 -8.39 -8.03
C VAL A 82 0.84 -8.35 -8.97
N ILE A 83 0.62 -7.23 -9.67
CA ILE A 83 -0.44 -7.11 -10.69
C ILE A 83 -0.24 -8.16 -11.81
N GLU A 84 0.98 -8.36 -12.28
CA GLU A 84 1.27 -9.39 -13.29
C GLU A 84 0.99 -10.80 -12.74
N LEU A 85 1.26 -11.07 -11.45
CA LEU A 85 0.87 -12.32 -10.81
C LEU A 85 -0.66 -12.49 -10.78
N VAL A 86 -1.42 -11.43 -10.49
CA VAL A 86 -2.89 -11.47 -10.55
C VAL A 86 -3.35 -11.89 -11.94
N LYS A 87 -2.84 -11.24 -12.97
CA LYS A 87 -3.19 -11.53 -14.38
C LYS A 87 -2.80 -12.94 -14.78
N SER A 88 -1.60 -13.39 -14.46
CA SER A 88 -1.10 -14.71 -14.82
C SER A 88 -1.88 -15.84 -14.13
N ASN A 89 -2.52 -15.57 -13.01
CA ASN A 89 -3.45 -16.49 -12.34
C ASN A 89 -4.88 -16.42 -12.90
N GLY A 90 -5.12 -15.61 -13.94
CA GLY A 90 -6.40 -15.52 -14.62
C GLY A 90 -7.42 -14.63 -13.92
N TYR A 91 -6.96 -13.65 -13.16
CA TYR A 91 -7.83 -12.70 -12.47
C TYR A 91 -7.57 -11.26 -12.92
N SER A 92 -8.56 -10.42 -12.72
CA SER A 92 -8.48 -8.97 -12.87
C SER A 92 -8.84 -8.29 -11.55
N ILE A 93 -8.33 -7.08 -11.35
CA ILE A 93 -8.61 -6.28 -10.15
C ILE A 93 -9.91 -5.54 -10.38
N SER A 94 -10.92 -5.79 -9.55
CA SER A 94 -12.22 -5.11 -9.63
C SER A 94 -12.18 -3.76 -8.92
N ASN A 95 -11.73 -3.74 -7.66
CA ASN A 95 -11.57 -2.49 -6.90
C ASN A 95 -10.59 -2.67 -5.75
N ILE A 96 -10.16 -1.53 -5.23
CA ILE A 96 -9.24 -1.43 -4.08
C ILE A 96 -9.84 -0.45 -3.08
N ASP A 97 -9.84 -0.81 -1.81
CA ASP A 97 -10.14 0.10 -0.70
C ASP A 97 -8.99 0.07 0.30
N CYS A 98 -8.41 1.23 0.56
CA CYS A 98 -7.22 1.38 1.41
C CYS A 98 -7.49 2.43 2.49
N THR A 99 -7.14 2.12 3.72
CA THR A 99 -7.25 3.04 4.86
C THR A 99 -5.90 3.22 5.53
N ILE A 100 -5.46 4.47 5.65
CA ILE A 100 -4.18 4.84 6.26
C ILE A 100 -4.47 5.49 7.61
N ALA A 101 -3.93 4.92 8.69
CA ALA A 101 -4.00 5.47 10.03
C ALA A 101 -2.69 6.19 10.36
N MET A 102 -2.74 7.53 10.41
CA MET A 102 -1.58 8.38 10.60
C MET A 102 -1.99 9.69 11.27
N GLN A 103 -1.30 10.07 12.35
CA GLN A 103 -1.65 11.28 13.11
C GLN A 103 -1.28 12.54 12.35
N ARG A 104 -0.10 12.60 11.78
CA ARG A 104 0.42 13.71 10.95
C ARG A 104 1.35 13.17 9.86
N PRO A 105 1.43 13.85 8.68
CA PRO A 105 0.68 15.04 8.28
C PRO A 105 -0.78 14.72 7.97
N LYS A 106 -1.61 15.76 7.73
CA LYS A 106 -2.96 15.56 7.20
C LYS A 106 -2.86 15.05 5.77
N LEU A 107 -3.45 13.90 5.49
CA LEU A 107 -3.37 13.25 4.19
C LEU A 107 -4.49 13.67 3.22
N ARG A 108 -5.57 14.28 3.72
CA ARG A 108 -6.70 14.69 2.87
C ARG A 108 -6.30 15.48 1.62
N PRO A 109 -5.37 16.46 1.67
CA PRO A 109 -4.96 17.18 0.45
C PRO A 109 -4.27 16.31 -0.61
N HIS A 110 -3.81 15.11 -0.23
CA HIS A 110 -3.04 14.21 -1.09
C HIS A 110 -3.87 13.04 -1.64
N ILE A 111 -5.10 12.84 -1.12
CA ILE A 111 -5.91 11.65 -1.43
C ILE A 111 -6.18 11.51 -2.93
N ASP A 112 -6.58 12.58 -3.60
CA ASP A 112 -6.89 12.51 -5.04
C ASP A 112 -5.64 12.20 -5.88
N THR A 113 -4.48 12.75 -5.50
CA THR A 113 -3.20 12.44 -6.15
C THR A 113 -2.80 10.98 -5.92
N MET A 114 -3.01 10.45 -4.71
CA MET A 114 -2.75 9.04 -4.39
C MET A 114 -3.65 8.12 -5.22
N ARG A 115 -4.93 8.42 -5.33
CA ARG A 115 -5.89 7.64 -6.14
C ARG A 115 -5.51 7.65 -7.61
N ALA A 116 -5.16 8.82 -8.14
CA ALA A 116 -4.72 8.96 -9.53
C ALA A 116 -3.44 8.15 -9.80
N ARG A 117 -2.48 8.20 -8.88
CA ARG A 117 -1.23 7.43 -9.01
C ARG A 117 -1.48 5.93 -8.97
N LEU A 118 -2.31 5.46 -8.04
CA LEU A 118 -2.68 4.04 -7.98
C LEU A 118 -3.44 3.61 -9.24
N SER A 119 -4.37 4.43 -9.74
CA SER A 119 -5.10 4.17 -10.99
C SER A 119 -4.15 3.98 -12.17
N GLU A 120 -3.15 4.84 -12.29
CA GLU A 120 -2.12 4.75 -13.33
C GLU A 120 -1.31 3.43 -13.22
N VAL A 121 -0.85 3.09 -12.01
CA VAL A 121 -0.01 1.91 -11.78
C VAL A 121 -0.80 0.61 -11.95
N VAL A 122 -2.01 0.57 -11.38
CA VAL A 122 -2.86 -0.64 -11.38
C VAL A 122 -3.55 -0.84 -12.73
N GLY A 123 -3.83 0.23 -13.44
CA GLY A 123 -4.51 0.17 -14.75
C GLY A 123 -6.02 -0.02 -14.64
N ILE A 124 -6.65 0.47 -13.56
CA ILE A 124 -8.11 0.49 -13.40
C ILE A 124 -8.60 1.92 -13.21
N ALA A 125 -9.89 2.15 -13.47
CA ALA A 125 -10.47 3.47 -13.35
C ALA A 125 -10.40 4.01 -11.91
N VAL A 126 -10.21 5.32 -11.75
CA VAL A 126 -10.01 5.96 -10.45
C VAL A 126 -11.21 5.81 -9.51
N ASP A 127 -12.42 5.68 -10.05
CA ASP A 127 -13.64 5.42 -9.27
C ASP A 127 -13.70 4.02 -8.63
N ARG A 128 -12.75 3.13 -8.99
CA ARG A 128 -12.58 1.81 -8.40
C ARG A 128 -11.47 1.78 -7.34
N ILE A 129 -10.90 2.93 -7.02
CA ILE A 129 -9.83 3.04 -6.02
C ILE A 129 -10.26 4.02 -4.94
N SER A 130 -10.42 3.51 -3.73
CA SER A 130 -10.69 4.29 -2.53
C SER A 130 -9.42 4.38 -1.69
N VAL A 131 -9.07 5.59 -1.27
CA VAL A 131 -8.03 5.84 -0.27
C VAL A 131 -8.64 6.75 0.79
N LYS A 132 -8.61 6.30 2.04
CA LYS A 132 -9.10 7.04 3.20
C LYS A 132 -7.97 7.21 4.19
N ALA A 133 -7.99 8.32 4.90
CA ALA A 133 -7.03 8.57 5.96
C ALA A 133 -7.79 8.88 7.25
N THR A 134 -7.27 8.41 8.35
CA THR A 134 -7.79 8.70 9.69
C THR A 134 -6.64 8.93 10.66
N THR A 135 -6.89 9.74 11.68
CA THR A 135 -6.04 9.74 12.88
C THR A 135 -6.53 8.64 13.83
N THR A 136 -5.77 8.39 14.89
CA THR A 136 -6.22 7.53 15.98
C THR A 136 -6.56 8.35 17.24
N GLU A 137 -6.91 9.62 17.08
CA GLU A 137 -7.26 10.52 18.19
C GLU A 137 -6.17 10.57 19.28
N HIS A 138 -4.90 10.63 18.84
CA HIS A 138 -3.71 10.61 19.69
C HIS A 138 -3.52 9.31 20.51
N LEU A 139 -4.23 8.25 20.15
CA LEU A 139 -4.13 6.94 20.79
C LEU A 139 -3.12 6.04 20.07
N GLY A 140 -2.40 5.24 20.83
CA GLY A 140 -1.49 4.24 20.30
C GLY A 140 -0.24 4.82 19.63
N PHE A 141 0.50 3.97 18.93
CA PHE A 141 1.74 4.37 18.26
C PHE A 141 1.49 5.31 17.08
N GLU A 142 0.38 5.18 16.39
CA GLU A 142 0.00 6.12 15.33
C GLU A 142 -0.29 7.50 15.93
N GLY A 143 -1.03 7.53 17.03
CA GLY A 143 -1.39 8.77 17.73
C GLY A 143 -0.20 9.49 18.35
N ARG A 144 0.86 8.76 18.70
CA ARG A 144 2.13 9.31 19.18
C ARG A 144 3.13 9.62 18.06
N GLU A 145 2.72 9.46 16.80
CA GLU A 145 3.57 9.70 15.64
C GLU A 145 4.85 8.84 15.62
N GLU A 146 4.77 7.64 16.20
CA GLU A 146 5.85 6.65 16.19
C GLU A 146 5.81 5.75 14.97
N GLY A 147 4.65 5.65 14.34
CA GLY A 147 4.43 4.78 13.20
C GLY A 147 3.18 5.14 12.43
N VAL A 148 3.00 4.46 11.32
CA VAL A 148 1.83 4.52 10.45
C VAL A 148 1.38 3.09 10.15
N SER A 149 0.08 2.86 10.16
CA SER A 149 -0.52 1.58 9.79
C SER A 149 -1.48 1.75 8.61
N THR A 150 -1.57 0.72 7.80
CA THR A 150 -2.46 0.71 6.63
C THR A 150 -3.16 -0.63 6.53
N THR A 151 -4.45 -0.58 6.23
CA THR A 151 -5.23 -1.76 5.84
C THR A 151 -5.71 -1.58 4.41
N ALA A 152 -5.76 -2.67 3.66
CA ALA A 152 -6.30 -2.67 2.31
C ALA A 152 -7.20 -3.87 2.08
N VAL A 153 -8.25 -3.66 1.30
CA VAL A 153 -9.10 -4.75 0.80
C VAL A 153 -9.12 -4.66 -0.72
N VAL A 154 -8.99 -5.82 -1.36
CA VAL A 154 -9.00 -5.92 -2.82
C VAL A 154 -10.03 -6.96 -3.22
N LEU A 155 -10.82 -6.64 -4.23
CA LEU A 155 -11.71 -7.58 -4.88
C LEU A 155 -11.11 -7.97 -6.24
N LEU A 156 -10.90 -9.26 -6.44
CA LEU A 156 -10.49 -9.83 -7.71
C LEU A 156 -11.67 -10.57 -8.35
N MET A 157 -11.72 -10.53 -9.66
CA MET A 157 -12.71 -11.26 -10.47
C MET A 157 -11.99 -12.12 -11.48
N LYS A 158 -12.52 -13.30 -11.73
CA LYS A 158 -12.03 -14.16 -12.83
C LYS A 158 -12.10 -13.39 -14.14
N ALA A 159 -10.97 -13.33 -14.81
CA ALA A 159 -10.87 -12.64 -16.09
C ALA A 159 -11.55 -13.46 -17.23
#